data_c0d569997c7f1ef11673ee6c6bede4d1
#
_entry.id   c0d569997c7f1ef11673ee6c6bede4d1
#
_cell.length_a   1.000
_cell.length_b   1.000
_cell.length_c   1.000
_cell.angle_alpha   90.00
_cell.angle_beta   90.00
_cell.angle_gamma   90.00
#
_symmetry.space_group_name_H-M   'P 1'
#
loop_
_entity.id
_entity.type
_entity.pdbx_description
1 polymer ?
#
loop_
_entity_poly.entity_id
_entity_poly.type
_entity_poly.pdbx_seq_one_letter_code
_entity_poly.pdbx_strand_id
1 'polypeptide(L)'
;MGILGIAKQKMTYDAIVIGSGISGGWAAKELCEKGLKTLVLERGRMVKHREDYPTAMKHPWELDNRGETTAQFKAENPIVSRCYALDTATQHFFVKDKDHPYIQEKPFDWIRGYQVGGKSLLWARQVQRWSKFDFEAPARDGFAIPWAITYDDLAPWYSYVEKFAGISGNKDGLENLPDGEFLPPFEMNCLEKEMQKSIMKNYKDRPVIIGRCAHLTKPQDHHLQLGRGQCMARHLCYRGCPYGAYFSSNSATLPAAEKTGNLTLRPDSVVHSIIYDEQKQKAVGVRVIDANTKESAEYYANIIFVNAACLNTNLVLLNSTSNRFPNGLGNDNGLLGKYIAFHNYRGSLTASYEGLKDSIDYGRRPTMCFMPSFRNLRKQEMDFMRGYMVAFSANRGNNWGSGNWKEGFGAEWKDSLSGFSDWGVYMMMQGETIPKESNHVRLSTDQKDQWGIPLLITSVGYDENDEKMLQDFLTQGAEMLESAGCKNITPRDSGQAPGLDIHEMGGVRMGKDPKTSLLNKWNQLHACMVSTGIQNPSLTFMALTARAANYAVEELKRGNL
;
A
#
# COMPACT_ATOMS: atom_id res chain seq x y z
N MET A 1 29.46 19.78 -19.76
CA MET A 1 30.29 18.56 -19.56
C MET A 1 29.60 17.42 -20.22
N GLY A 2 30.27 16.75 -21.18
CA GLY A 2 29.65 15.84 -22.12
C GLY A 2 29.05 14.60 -21.47
N ILE A 3 27.91 14.21 -21.99
CA ILE A 3 27.25 12.93 -21.75
C ILE A 3 28.21 11.84 -22.19
N LEU A 4 28.75 11.08 -21.22
CA LEU A 4 29.57 9.90 -21.47
C LEU A 4 28.84 8.95 -22.40
N GLY A 5 29.54 8.40 -23.39
CA GLY A 5 29.01 7.65 -24.50
C GLY A 5 28.04 6.55 -24.08
N ILE A 6 26.85 6.60 -24.61
CA ILE A 6 25.81 5.58 -24.45
C ILE A 6 26.27 4.33 -25.18
N ALA A 7 26.65 3.30 -24.45
CA ALA A 7 26.84 1.97 -25.03
C ALA A 7 25.45 1.48 -25.51
N LYS A 8 25.21 1.54 -26.81
CA LYS A 8 23.98 1.01 -27.44
C LYS A 8 23.98 -0.50 -27.42
N GLN A 9 23.71 -1.08 -26.25
CA GLN A 9 23.32 -2.48 -26.20
C GLN A 9 21.81 -2.53 -26.46
N LYS A 10 21.45 -2.78 -27.72
CA LYS A 10 20.05 -2.91 -28.18
C LYS A 10 19.48 -4.25 -27.72
N MET A 11 19.19 -4.35 -26.40
CA MET A 11 18.48 -5.51 -25.87
C MET A 11 16.99 -5.29 -26.04
N THR A 12 16.34 -6.14 -26.82
CA THR A 12 14.92 -6.05 -27.12
C THR A 12 14.17 -7.12 -26.34
N TYR A 13 13.15 -6.68 -25.62
CA TYR A 13 12.18 -7.52 -24.92
C TYR A 13 10.80 -7.33 -25.56
N ASP A 14 9.86 -8.22 -25.26
CA ASP A 14 8.47 -8.02 -25.64
C ASP A 14 7.82 -6.97 -24.72
N ALA A 15 8.18 -7.02 -23.43
CA ALA A 15 7.68 -6.10 -22.42
C ALA A 15 8.76 -5.65 -21.42
N ILE A 16 8.61 -4.43 -20.92
CA ILE A 16 9.39 -3.87 -19.79
C ILE A 16 8.42 -3.51 -18.68
N VAL A 17 8.78 -3.86 -17.45
CA VAL A 17 8.07 -3.47 -16.21
C VAL A 17 9.02 -2.66 -15.33
N ILE A 18 8.65 -1.44 -15.00
CA ILE A 18 9.42 -0.54 -14.15
C ILE A 18 8.91 -0.67 -12.72
N GLY A 19 9.71 -1.26 -11.85
CA GLY A 19 9.39 -1.60 -10.47
C GLY A 19 8.90 -3.02 -10.29
N SER A 20 9.34 -3.67 -9.21
CA SER A 20 9.04 -5.07 -8.86
C SER A 20 8.07 -5.19 -7.66
N GLY A 21 7.50 -4.06 -7.22
CA GLY A 21 6.54 -4.00 -6.12
C GLY A 21 5.23 -4.74 -6.40
N ILE A 22 4.20 -4.47 -5.60
CA ILE A 22 2.95 -5.24 -5.63
C ILE A 22 2.29 -5.26 -7.01
N SER A 23 2.22 -4.14 -7.72
CA SER A 23 1.66 -4.06 -9.07
C SER A 23 2.65 -4.54 -10.14
N GLY A 24 3.94 -4.20 -10.02
CA GLY A 24 4.94 -4.65 -10.98
C GLY A 24 5.15 -6.16 -10.99
N GLY A 25 5.10 -6.82 -9.82
CA GLY A 25 5.10 -8.26 -9.73
C GLY A 25 3.90 -8.89 -10.45
N TRP A 26 2.71 -8.28 -10.36
CA TRP A 26 1.52 -8.72 -11.10
C TRP A 26 1.69 -8.54 -12.61
N ALA A 27 2.18 -7.39 -13.08
CA ALA A 27 2.47 -7.18 -14.49
C ALA A 27 3.47 -8.23 -15.03
N ALA A 28 4.56 -8.46 -14.30
CA ALA A 28 5.56 -9.46 -14.65
C ALA A 28 4.96 -10.86 -14.77
N LYS A 29 4.17 -11.29 -13.77
CA LYS A 29 3.48 -12.58 -13.79
C LYS A 29 2.58 -12.72 -15.00
N GLU A 30 1.67 -11.77 -15.23
CA GLU A 30 0.72 -11.84 -16.33
C GLU A 30 1.40 -11.88 -17.70
N LEU A 31 2.41 -11.03 -17.90
CA LEU A 31 3.13 -10.95 -19.18
C LEU A 31 3.94 -12.24 -19.44
N CYS A 32 4.69 -12.72 -18.42
CA CYS A 32 5.50 -13.93 -18.54
C CYS A 32 4.65 -15.20 -18.76
N GLU A 33 3.55 -15.36 -18.02
CA GLU A 33 2.63 -16.51 -18.20
C GLU A 33 1.94 -16.52 -19.57
N LYS A 34 1.81 -15.36 -20.22
CA LYS A 34 1.30 -15.24 -21.58
C LYS A 34 2.38 -15.36 -22.66
N GLY A 35 3.60 -15.75 -22.28
CA GLY A 35 4.70 -16.08 -23.18
C GLY A 35 5.58 -14.90 -23.60
N LEU A 36 5.44 -13.73 -22.99
CA LEU A 36 6.22 -12.55 -23.35
C LEU A 36 7.55 -12.52 -22.60
N LYS A 37 8.66 -12.34 -23.31
CA LYS A 37 9.98 -12.06 -22.74
C LYS A 37 9.94 -10.70 -22.03
N THR A 38 9.92 -10.73 -20.71
CA THR A 38 9.66 -9.56 -19.87
C THR A 38 10.88 -9.17 -19.05
N LEU A 39 11.33 -7.92 -19.21
CA LEU A 39 12.36 -7.31 -18.37
C LEU A 39 11.69 -6.56 -17.22
N VAL A 40 12.03 -6.90 -15.99
CA VAL A 40 11.65 -6.16 -14.78
C VAL A 40 12.85 -5.38 -14.27
N LEU A 41 12.72 -4.07 -14.17
CA LEU A 41 13.74 -3.14 -13.70
C LEU A 41 13.39 -2.67 -12.29
N GLU A 42 14.21 -3.02 -11.32
CA GLU A 42 14.04 -2.60 -9.93
C GLU A 42 15.15 -1.63 -9.52
N ARG A 43 14.75 -0.48 -8.97
CA ARG A 43 15.70 0.56 -8.54
C ARG A 43 16.66 0.09 -7.45
N GLY A 44 16.16 -0.73 -6.53
CA GLY A 44 16.90 -1.17 -5.36
C GLY A 44 17.55 -2.54 -5.52
N ARG A 45 18.18 -2.96 -4.43
CA ARG A 45 18.92 -4.22 -4.34
C ARG A 45 18.07 -5.47 -4.52
N MET A 46 18.70 -6.59 -4.82
CA MET A 46 18.05 -7.89 -4.73
C MET A 46 17.64 -8.21 -3.28
N VAL A 47 16.43 -8.74 -3.13
CA VAL A 47 15.95 -9.39 -1.91
C VAL A 47 15.33 -10.72 -2.30
N LYS A 48 16.01 -11.79 -1.98
CA LYS A 48 15.53 -13.15 -2.20
C LYS A 48 14.61 -13.59 -1.07
N HIS A 49 13.50 -14.22 -1.46
CA HIS A 49 12.54 -14.76 -0.50
C HIS A 49 13.22 -15.75 0.45
N ARG A 50 13.03 -15.56 1.75
CA ARG A 50 13.61 -16.31 2.88
C ARG A 50 15.08 -16.05 3.15
N GLU A 51 15.94 -16.06 2.12
CA GLU A 51 17.40 -15.90 2.28
C GLU A 51 17.74 -14.52 2.86
N ASP A 52 17.11 -13.47 2.36
CA ASP A 52 17.40 -12.07 2.72
C ASP A 52 16.43 -11.50 3.78
N TYR A 53 15.97 -12.35 4.69
CA TYR A 53 15.16 -11.96 5.86
C TYR A 53 15.95 -12.14 7.16
N PRO A 54 16.97 -11.31 7.44
CA PRO A 54 17.99 -11.56 8.46
C PRO A 54 17.46 -11.57 9.89
N THR A 55 16.28 -10.98 10.12
CA THR A 55 15.68 -10.84 11.44
C THR A 55 14.40 -11.67 11.63
N ALA A 56 13.94 -12.38 10.57
CA ALA A 56 12.67 -13.09 10.57
C ALA A 56 12.54 -14.14 11.69
N MET A 57 13.66 -14.74 12.12
CA MET A 57 13.69 -15.77 13.15
C MET A 57 14.40 -15.33 14.44
N LYS A 58 14.90 -14.08 14.51
CA LYS A 58 15.58 -13.57 15.69
C LYS A 58 14.59 -13.33 16.85
N HIS A 59 15.01 -13.66 18.04
CA HIS A 59 14.33 -13.30 19.26
C HIS A 59 14.57 -11.82 19.62
N PRO A 60 13.72 -11.20 20.45
CA PRO A 60 13.89 -9.78 20.81
C PRO A 60 15.27 -9.45 21.42
N TRP A 61 15.86 -10.36 22.18
CA TRP A 61 17.19 -10.17 22.80
C TRP A 61 18.36 -10.33 21.82
N GLU A 62 18.13 -10.87 20.63
CA GLU A 62 19.12 -11.00 19.55
C GLU A 62 19.12 -9.79 18.61
N LEU A 63 18.18 -8.88 18.80
CA LEU A 63 18.07 -7.65 18.01
C LEU A 63 18.99 -6.57 18.58
N ASP A 64 19.61 -5.81 17.69
CA ASP A 64 20.41 -4.65 18.08
C ASP A 64 19.55 -3.69 18.90
N ASN A 65 20.09 -3.21 20.03
CA ASN A 65 19.38 -2.34 20.95
C ASN A 65 17.98 -2.85 21.37
N ARG A 66 17.77 -4.15 21.40
CA ARG A 66 16.47 -4.81 21.69
C ARG A 66 15.31 -4.36 20.80
N GLY A 67 15.61 -3.98 19.56
CA GLY A 67 14.62 -3.49 18.58
C GLY A 67 14.56 -1.97 18.48
N GLU A 68 15.14 -1.21 19.40
CA GLU A 68 15.09 0.24 19.38
C GLU A 68 16.09 0.85 18.39
N THR A 69 15.66 1.80 17.57
CA THR A 69 16.55 2.58 16.70
C THR A 69 17.32 3.61 17.52
N THR A 70 18.58 3.84 17.14
CA THR A 70 19.45 4.80 17.84
C THR A 70 19.01 6.26 17.62
N ALA A 71 19.37 7.16 18.54
CA ALA A 71 19.14 8.59 18.38
C ALA A 71 19.82 9.13 17.11
N GLN A 72 21.01 8.64 16.80
CA GLN A 72 21.71 8.99 15.56
C GLN A 72 20.91 8.59 14.33
N PHE A 73 20.39 7.35 14.26
CA PHE A 73 19.56 6.89 13.14
C PHE A 73 18.34 7.78 12.96
N LYS A 74 17.65 8.13 14.06
CA LYS A 74 16.46 9.00 14.03
C LYS A 74 16.79 10.41 13.54
N ALA A 75 17.95 10.96 13.95
CA ALA A 75 18.39 12.27 13.48
C ALA A 75 18.75 12.30 12.00
N GLU A 76 19.39 11.23 11.48
CA GLU A 76 19.74 11.10 10.07
C GLU A 76 18.55 10.74 9.17
N ASN A 77 17.50 10.14 9.74
CA ASN A 77 16.35 9.60 9.01
C ASN A 77 15.03 10.01 9.69
N PRO A 78 14.72 11.31 9.78
CA PRO A 78 13.61 11.81 10.60
C PRO A 78 12.22 11.44 10.07
N ILE A 79 12.08 11.18 8.77
CA ILE A 79 10.81 10.85 8.14
C ILE A 79 10.51 9.36 8.33
N VAL A 80 11.39 8.49 7.87
CA VAL A 80 11.15 7.04 7.98
C VAL A 80 11.10 6.59 9.43
N SER A 81 11.75 7.29 10.36
CA SER A 81 11.69 7.01 11.81
C SER A 81 10.31 7.22 12.43
N ARG A 82 9.38 7.90 11.75
CA ARG A 82 7.99 8.03 12.18
C ARG A 82 7.14 6.82 11.82
N CYS A 83 7.64 5.95 10.91
CA CYS A 83 6.88 4.80 10.46
C CYS A 83 6.71 3.77 11.59
N TYR A 84 5.46 3.41 11.88
CA TYR A 84 5.09 2.47 12.93
C TYR A 84 5.70 1.06 12.77
N ALA A 85 6.08 0.70 11.55
CA ALA A 85 6.67 -0.61 11.23
C ALA A 85 8.21 -0.60 11.25
N LEU A 86 8.83 0.53 11.57
CA LEU A 86 10.28 0.67 11.59
C LEU A 86 10.84 0.41 12.99
N ASP A 87 11.71 -0.56 13.06
CA ASP A 87 12.58 -0.89 14.21
C ASP A 87 13.91 -1.45 13.70
N THR A 88 14.83 -1.85 14.57
CA THR A 88 16.10 -2.44 14.12
C THR A 88 15.92 -3.79 13.41
N ALA A 89 14.79 -4.46 13.63
CA ALA A 89 14.47 -5.71 12.94
C ALA A 89 13.94 -5.52 11.51
N THR A 90 13.50 -4.31 11.16
CA THR A 90 12.84 -4.02 9.88
C THR A 90 13.53 -2.95 9.06
N GLN A 91 14.41 -2.12 9.66
CA GLN A 91 15.07 -0.97 9.04
C GLN A 91 15.79 -1.27 7.72
N HIS A 92 16.22 -2.52 7.51
CA HIS A 92 16.90 -2.96 6.28
C HIS A 92 15.99 -3.03 5.05
N PHE A 93 14.66 -2.96 5.23
CA PHE A 93 13.68 -2.89 4.15
C PHE A 93 13.23 -1.45 3.81
N PHE A 94 13.59 -0.48 4.64
CA PHE A 94 13.20 0.91 4.44
C PHE A 94 14.29 1.72 3.76
N VAL A 95 13.87 2.66 2.92
CA VAL A 95 14.76 3.67 2.35
C VAL A 95 15.16 4.65 3.45
N LYS A 96 16.44 4.94 3.53
CA LYS A 96 16.99 5.96 4.45
C LYS A 96 16.85 7.34 3.83
N ASP A 97 16.35 8.29 4.62
CA ASP A 97 16.08 9.66 4.13
C ASP A 97 17.33 10.36 3.65
N LYS A 98 18.46 10.18 4.35
CA LYS A 98 19.75 10.78 4.01
C LYS A 98 20.30 10.35 2.65
N ASP A 99 19.99 9.10 2.22
CA ASP A 99 20.52 8.52 0.98
C ASP A 99 19.61 8.84 -0.23
N HIS A 100 18.34 9.16 0.02
CA HIS A 100 17.32 9.42 -0.99
C HIS A 100 16.47 10.64 -0.65
N PRO A 101 17.01 11.84 -0.74
CA PRO A 101 16.29 13.07 -0.38
C PRO A 101 15.13 13.37 -1.36
N TYR A 102 14.17 14.12 -0.90
CA TYR A 102 13.13 14.80 -1.67
C TYR A 102 12.78 16.12 -0.98
N ILE A 103 12.03 16.98 -1.64
CA ILE A 103 11.72 18.33 -1.13
C ILE A 103 10.27 18.39 -0.70
N GLN A 104 10.01 18.86 0.51
CA GLN A 104 8.67 19.06 1.05
C GLN A 104 8.34 20.56 1.07
N GLU A 105 7.39 21.00 0.25
CA GLU A 105 6.78 22.34 0.38
C GLU A 105 5.79 22.39 1.54
N LYS A 106 5.12 21.27 1.79
CA LYS A 106 4.31 20.99 2.97
C LYS A 106 4.79 19.67 3.58
N PRO A 107 4.68 19.47 4.89
CA PRO A 107 5.05 18.22 5.52
C PRO A 107 4.37 17.02 4.84
N PHE A 108 5.17 16.05 4.41
CA PHE A 108 4.71 14.83 3.76
C PHE A 108 5.67 13.68 4.05
N ASP A 109 5.19 12.63 4.71
CA ASP A 109 6.02 11.50 5.13
C ASP A 109 6.06 10.40 4.07
N TRP A 110 6.98 10.52 3.12
CA TRP A 110 7.12 9.56 2.03
C TRP A 110 7.89 8.30 2.43
N ILE A 111 7.17 7.26 2.83
CA ILE A 111 7.74 5.97 3.21
C ILE A 111 8.00 5.11 1.98
N ARG A 112 9.24 4.65 1.81
CA ARG A 112 9.71 3.95 0.61
C ARG A 112 10.41 2.63 0.93
N GLY A 113 10.35 1.67 -0.01
CA GLY A 113 11.13 0.44 0.04
C GLY A 113 11.74 0.20 -1.35
N TYR A 114 13.04 0.48 -1.51
CA TYR A 114 13.79 0.29 -2.75
C TYR A 114 14.55 -1.02 -2.70
N GLN A 115 13.87 -2.08 -3.05
CA GLN A 115 14.39 -3.43 -3.21
C GLN A 115 13.44 -4.27 -4.06
N VAL A 116 13.90 -5.40 -4.56
CA VAL A 116 13.03 -6.37 -5.23
C VAL A 116 11.86 -6.73 -4.30
N GLY A 117 10.65 -6.56 -4.83
CA GLY A 117 9.40 -6.69 -4.08
C GLY A 117 8.86 -5.39 -3.49
N GLY A 118 9.67 -4.34 -3.39
CA GLY A 118 9.26 -3.03 -2.91
C GLY A 118 8.52 -3.08 -1.57
N LYS A 119 7.51 -2.22 -1.42
CA LYS A 119 6.65 -2.17 -0.22
C LYS A 119 5.75 -3.41 -0.04
N SER A 120 5.70 -4.37 -0.98
CA SER A 120 4.97 -5.63 -0.77
C SER A 120 5.54 -6.48 0.37
N LEU A 121 6.78 -6.21 0.80
CA LEU A 121 7.40 -6.81 1.99
C LEU A 121 6.90 -6.18 3.31
N LEU A 122 6.44 -4.93 3.27
CA LEU A 122 6.17 -4.08 4.44
C LEU A 122 4.69 -3.73 4.65
N TRP A 123 3.82 -3.98 3.68
CA TRP A 123 2.42 -3.60 3.75
C TRP A 123 1.63 -4.32 4.85
N ALA A 124 0.50 -3.75 5.28
CA ALA A 124 -0.32 -4.33 6.35
C ALA A 124 -1.14 -5.55 5.90
N ARG A 125 -1.19 -5.86 4.63
CA ARG A 125 -1.89 -7.01 4.02
C ARG A 125 -3.41 -6.98 4.15
N GLN A 126 -3.98 -5.85 4.51
CA GLN A 126 -5.42 -5.64 4.52
C GLN A 126 -5.93 -5.49 3.09
N VAL A 127 -6.99 -6.24 2.75
CA VAL A 127 -7.48 -6.34 1.37
C VAL A 127 -8.99 -6.43 1.33
N GLN A 128 -9.62 -5.33 1.00
CA GLN A 128 -11.05 -5.23 0.81
C GLN A 128 -11.33 -4.83 -0.64
N ARG A 129 -12.41 -5.37 -1.24
CA ARG A 129 -12.89 -4.87 -2.52
C ARG A 129 -13.46 -3.47 -2.34
N TRP A 130 -13.19 -2.61 -3.28
CA TRP A 130 -14.00 -1.42 -3.44
C TRP A 130 -15.38 -1.81 -3.95
N SER A 131 -16.40 -1.13 -3.49
CA SER A 131 -17.77 -1.37 -3.89
C SER A 131 -18.18 -0.46 -5.06
N LYS A 132 -19.38 -0.68 -5.62
CA LYS A 132 -19.94 0.23 -6.60
C LYS A 132 -20.05 1.67 -6.08
N PHE A 133 -20.28 1.85 -4.76
CA PHE A 133 -20.35 3.18 -4.14
C PHE A 133 -19.03 3.95 -4.28
N ASP A 134 -17.88 3.27 -4.23
CA ASP A 134 -16.56 3.90 -4.38
C ASP A 134 -16.31 4.33 -5.83
N PHE A 135 -16.81 3.58 -6.82
CA PHE A 135 -16.70 3.93 -8.25
C PHE A 135 -17.69 5.03 -8.67
N GLU A 136 -18.87 5.08 -8.07
CA GLU A 136 -19.93 6.05 -8.40
C GLU A 136 -19.73 7.40 -7.69
N ALA A 137 -19.17 7.40 -6.48
CA ALA A 137 -19.08 8.57 -5.62
C ALA A 137 -18.42 9.80 -6.27
N PRO A 138 -17.30 9.70 -7.01
CA PRO A 138 -16.69 10.88 -7.61
C PRO A 138 -17.63 11.69 -8.48
N ALA A 139 -18.46 11.01 -9.29
CA ALA A 139 -19.45 11.64 -10.15
C ALA A 139 -20.73 12.03 -9.41
N ARG A 140 -21.20 11.17 -8.49
CA ARG A 140 -22.42 11.41 -7.70
C ARG A 140 -22.29 12.64 -6.83
N ASP A 141 -21.17 12.75 -6.12
CA ASP A 141 -20.91 13.80 -5.14
C ASP A 141 -20.13 14.99 -5.73
N GLY A 142 -19.70 14.89 -7.01
CA GLY A 142 -19.09 15.98 -7.76
C GLY A 142 -17.69 16.40 -7.32
N PHE A 143 -16.99 15.57 -6.53
CA PHE A 143 -15.66 15.93 -6.00
C PHE A 143 -14.50 15.54 -6.93
N ALA A 144 -14.73 14.65 -7.89
CA ALA A 144 -13.74 14.24 -8.89
C ALA A 144 -14.43 13.85 -10.21
N ILE A 145 -13.60 13.57 -11.24
CA ILE A 145 -14.14 13.09 -12.52
C ILE A 145 -14.71 11.67 -12.39
N PRO A 146 -15.70 11.28 -13.24
CA PRO A 146 -16.20 9.91 -13.26
C PRO A 146 -15.11 8.90 -13.57
N TRP A 147 -15.13 7.75 -12.90
CA TRP A 147 -14.33 6.60 -13.29
C TRP A 147 -14.65 6.17 -14.74
N ALA A 148 -13.62 5.76 -15.48
CA ALA A 148 -13.80 5.19 -16.82
C ALA A 148 -14.25 3.72 -16.80
N ILE A 149 -14.28 3.10 -15.64
CA ILE A 149 -14.70 1.73 -15.36
C ILE A 149 -15.69 1.69 -14.20
N THR A 150 -16.41 0.58 -14.10
CA THR A 150 -17.37 0.28 -13.03
C THR A 150 -16.82 -0.81 -12.12
N TYR A 151 -17.52 -1.07 -11.01
CA TYR A 151 -17.24 -2.23 -10.17
C TYR A 151 -17.32 -3.54 -10.96
N ASP A 152 -18.32 -3.70 -11.83
CA ASP A 152 -18.55 -4.92 -12.59
C ASP A 152 -17.42 -5.19 -13.61
N ASP A 153 -16.81 -4.15 -14.16
CA ASP A 153 -15.61 -4.29 -15.00
C ASP A 153 -14.41 -4.87 -14.24
N LEU A 154 -14.34 -4.65 -12.94
CA LEU A 154 -13.21 -5.06 -12.11
C LEU A 154 -13.50 -6.29 -11.25
N ALA A 155 -14.74 -6.63 -10.98
CA ALA A 155 -15.13 -7.75 -10.12
C ALA A 155 -14.51 -9.10 -10.51
N PRO A 156 -14.44 -9.50 -11.81
CA PRO A 156 -13.77 -10.73 -12.23
C PRO A 156 -12.27 -10.73 -11.89
N TRP A 157 -11.62 -9.57 -12.00
CA TRP A 157 -10.19 -9.40 -11.71
C TRP A 157 -9.91 -9.41 -10.21
N TYR A 158 -10.82 -8.91 -9.40
CA TYR A 158 -10.77 -9.10 -7.95
C TYR A 158 -10.78 -10.59 -7.59
N SER A 159 -11.73 -11.36 -8.12
CA SER A 159 -11.82 -12.80 -7.89
C SER A 159 -10.55 -13.55 -8.33
N TYR A 160 -10.00 -13.17 -9.48
CA TYR A 160 -8.76 -13.75 -10.00
C TYR A 160 -7.57 -13.49 -9.07
N VAL A 161 -7.40 -12.24 -8.65
CA VAL A 161 -6.31 -11.83 -7.76
C VAL A 161 -6.45 -12.46 -6.38
N GLU A 162 -7.65 -12.50 -5.81
CA GLU A 162 -7.92 -13.07 -4.50
C GLU A 162 -7.57 -14.55 -4.43
N LYS A 163 -7.94 -15.33 -5.43
CA LYS A 163 -7.59 -16.75 -5.53
C LYS A 163 -6.08 -16.98 -5.55
N PHE A 164 -5.37 -16.24 -6.39
CA PHE A 164 -3.92 -16.39 -6.52
C PHE A 164 -3.17 -15.86 -5.29
N ALA A 165 -3.56 -14.73 -4.75
CA ALA A 165 -2.92 -14.14 -3.58
C ALA A 165 -3.17 -14.96 -2.32
N GLY A 166 -4.33 -15.58 -2.21
CA GLY A 166 -4.79 -16.31 -1.03
C GLY A 166 -5.27 -15.35 0.05
N ILE A 167 -6.48 -14.81 -0.16
CA ILE A 167 -7.11 -13.89 0.79
C ILE A 167 -7.94 -14.70 1.78
N SER A 168 -7.74 -14.45 3.07
CA SER A 168 -8.58 -15.00 4.14
C SER A 168 -9.68 -14.00 4.53
N GLY A 169 -10.89 -14.48 4.76
CA GLY A 169 -12.03 -13.65 5.13
C GLY A 169 -13.35 -14.39 5.13
N ASN A 170 -14.42 -13.69 5.53
CA ASN A 170 -15.79 -14.19 5.47
C ASN A 170 -16.55 -13.57 4.29
N LYS A 171 -17.57 -14.29 3.82
CA LYS A 171 -18.63 -13.73 2.98
C LYS A 171 -19.70 -13.18 3.92
N ASP A 172 -19.71 -11.85 4.04
CA ASP A 172 -20.54 -11.13 5.02
C ASP A 172 -21.82 -10.54 4.40
N GLY A 173 -21.97 -10.59 3.06
CA GLY A 173 -23.14 -10.12 2.33
C GLY A 173 -23.36 -8.62 2.38
N LEU A 174 -22.30 -7.82 2.56
CA LEU A 174 -22.38 -6.37 2.71
C LEU A 174 -22.32 -5.67 1.35
N GLU A 175 -23.28 -4.79 1.06
CA GLU A 175 -23.34 -4.08 -0.22
C GLU A 175 -22.16 -3.11 -0.42
N ASN A 176 -21.72 -2.46 0.66
CA ASN A 176 -20.59 -1.52 0.67
C ASN A 176 -19.23 -2.19 0.89
N LEU A 177 -19.22 -3.52 1.02
CA LEU A 177 -18.01 -4.33 1.10
C LEU A 177 -18.24 -5.68 0.42
N PRO A 178 -18.25 -5.74 -0.93
CA PRO A 178 -18.62 -6.92 -1.68
C PRO A 178 -17.80 -8.16 -1.29
N ASP A 179 -18.46 -9.30 -1.33
CA ASP A 179 -17.80 -10.57 -1.05
C ASP A 179 -16.86 -10.99 -2.18
N GLY A 180 -15.85 -11.76 -1.81
CA GLY A 180 -14.80 -12.22 -2.69
C GLY A 180 -14.56 -13.73 -2.61
N GLU A 181 -13.39 -14.14 -3.11
CA GLU A 181 -12.93 -15.54 -3.09
C GLU A 181 -11.96 -15.75 -1.93
N PHE A 182 -12.49 -16.25 -0.82
CA PHE A 182 -11.76 -16.29 0.44
C PHE A 182 -11.36 -17.70 0.87
N LEU A 183 -10.17 -17.79 1.46
CA LEU A 183 -9.77 -18.85 2.37
C LEU A 183 -10.50 -18.65 3.72
N PRO A 184 -10.57 -19.68 4.58
CA PRO A 184 -11.16 -19.52 5.92
C PRO A 184 -10.64 -18.28 6.64
N PRO A 185 -11.48 -17.55 7.38
CA PRO A 185 -11.08 -16.34 8.09
C PRO A 185 -10.19 -16.65 9.30
N PHE A 186 -9.52 -15.63 9.82
CA PHE A 186 -9.08 -15.62 11.20
C PHE A 186 -10.26 -15.38 12.14
N GLU A 187 -10.15 -15.76 13.40
CA GLU A 187 -11.21 -15.56 14.38
C GLU A 187 -11.00 -14.28 15.19
N MET A 188 -12.09 -13.68 15.61
CA MET A 188 -12.10 -12.65 16.64
C MET A 188 -11.84 -13.28 18.00
N ASN A 189 -11.15 -12.58 18.90
CA ASN A 189 -11.01 -13.02 20.28
C ASN A 189 -12.30 -12.78 21.09
N CYS A 190 -12.30 -13.19 22.36
CA CYS A 190 -13.48 -13.14 23.21
C CYS A 190 -14.02 -11.71 23.40
N LEU A 191 -13.17 -10.73 23.64
CA LEU A 191 -13.62 -9.34 23.81
C LEU A 191 -14.11 -8.73 22.49
N GLU A 192 -13.44 -8.99 21.40
CA GLU A 192 -13.87 -8.49 20.08
C GLU A 192 -15.25 -9.04 19.68
N LYS A 193 -15.55 -10.30 20.02
CA LYS A 193 -16.89 -10.90 19.83
C LYS A 193 -17.95 -10.19 20.69
N GLU A 194 -17.64 -9.83 21.93
CA GLU A 194 -18.55 -9.05 22.78
C GLU A 194 -18.75 -7.61 22.25
N MET A 195 -17.68 -6.96 21.82
CA MET A 195 -17.75 -5.65 21.19
C MET A 195 -18.57 -5.68 19.89
N GLN A 196 -18.35 -6.69 19.04
CA GLN A 196 -19.17 -6.90 17.83
C GLN A 196 -20.66 -6.97 18.17
N LYS A 197 -21.05 -7.83 19.13
CA LYS A 197 -22.44 -7.98 19.55
C LYS A 197 -23.02 -6.65 20.05
N SER A 198 -22.30 -5.93 20.89
CA SER A 198 -22.74 -4.66 21.45
C SER A 198 -22.91 -3.59 20.39
N ILE A 199 -21.89 -3.38 19.56
CA ILE A 199 -21.94 -2.36 18.49
C ILE A 199 -23.09 -2.67 17.52
N MET A 200 -23.22 -3.89 17.02
CA MET A 200 -24.27 -4.26 16.07
C MET A 200 -25.68 -4.25 16.68
N LYS A 201 -25.80 -4.39 18.00
CA LYS A 201 -27.06 -4.21 18.72
C LYS A 201 -27.49 -2.76 18.76
N ASN A 202 -26.56 -1.86 19.07
CA ASN A 202 -26.83 -0.44 19.28
C ASN A 202 -26.85 0.37 17.98
N TYR A 203 -26.09 -0.05 16.95
CA TYR A 203 -25.92 0.64 15.67
C TYR A 203 -26.20 -0.34 14.51
N LYS A 204 -27.35 -0.15 13.84
CA LYS A 204 -27.81 -1.07 12.78
C LYS A 204 -27.06 -0.93 11.46
N ASP A 205 -26.44 0.21 11.26
CA ASP A 205 -25.67 0.59 10.06
C ASP A 205 -24.17 0.32 10.17
N ARG A 206 -23.70 -0.28 11.29
CA ARG A 206 -22.28 -0.47 11.60
C ARG A 206 -21.94 -1.96 11.75
N PRO A 207 -21.90 -2.71 10.64
CA PRO A 207 -21.53 -4.13 10.70
C PRO A 207 -20.05 -4.26 11.09
N VAL A 208 -19.76 -5.11 12.07
CA VAL A 208 -18.41 -5.45 12.50
C VAL A 208 -18.08 -6.84 11.99
N ILE A 209 -17.00 -6.96 11.24
CA ILE A 209 -16.52 -8.23 10.68
C ILE A 209 -15.05 -8.45 11.06
N ILE A 210 -14.56 -9.67 10.87
CA ILE A 210 -13.11 -9.90 10.88
C ILE A 210 -12.49 -9.33 9.59
N GLY A 211 -11.40 -8.58 9.70
CA GLY A 211 -10.74 -7.97 8.54
C GLY A 211 -10.22 -9.01 7.57
N ARG A 212 -10.42 -8.76 6.27
CA ARG A 212 -9.93 -9.59 5.17
C ARG A 212 -8.45 -9.31 4.96
N CYS A 213 -7.63 -10.35 4.86
CA CYS A 213 -6.19 -10.14 4.72
C CYS A 213 -5.51 -11.17 3.81
N ALA A 214 -4.41 -10.76 3.19
CA ALA A 214 -3.64 -11.56 2.25
C ALA A 214 -2.69 -12.54 2.97
N HIS A 215 -3.25 -13.43 3.80
CA HIS A 215 -2.53 -14.47 4.53
C HIS A 215 -3.17 -15.83 4.32
N LEU A 216 -2.34 -16.84 4.12
CA LEU A 216 -2.80 -18.22 3.91
C LEU A 216 -3.19 -18.87 5.22
N THR A 217 -4.47 -18.92 5.52
CA THR A 217 -5.01 -19.72 6.63
C THR A 217 -5.12 -21.19 6.25
N LYS A 218 -5.39 -21.50 4.99
CA LYS A 218 -5.44 -22.85 4.41
C LYS A 218 -4.83 -22.79 2.99
N PRO A 219 -3.52 -23.03 2.83
CA PRO A 219 -2.89 -23.04 1.52
C PRO A 219 -3.57 -24.05 0.58
N GLN A 220 -3.70 -23.67 -0.71
CA GLN A 220 -4.13 -24.54 -1.80
C GLN A 220 -2.91 -24.97 -2.62
N ASP A 221 -3.07 -25.97 -3.50
CA ASP A 221 -1.96 -26.59 -4.25
C ASP A 221 -1.09 -25.55 -5.01
N HIS A 222 -1.72 -24.58 -5.66
CA HIS A 222 -0.98 -23.55 -6.38
C HIS A 222 -0.15 -22.63 -5.46
N HIS A 223 -0.58 -22.43 -4.20
CA HIS A 223 0.24 -21.73 -3.20
C HIS A 223 1.44 -22.58 -2.77
N LEU A 224 1.21 -23.88 -2.50
CA LEU A 224 2.26 -24.82 -2.11
C LEU A 224 3.30 -24.99 -3.23
N GLN A 225 2.88 -25.05 -4.48
CA GLN A 225 3.77 -25.10 -5.65
C GLN A 225 4.69 -23.88 -5.75
N LEU A 226 4.29 -22.72 -5.22
CA LEU A 226 5.14 -21.54 -5.10
C LEU A 226 5.98 -21.53 -3.81
N GLY A 227 5.92 -22.60 -3.02
CA GLY A 227 6.62 -22.70 -1.74
C GLY A 227 5.97 -21.89 -0.61
N ARG A 228 4.72 -21.43 -0.76
CA ARG A 228 3.99 -20.66 0.25
C ARG A 228 3.25 -21.58 1.21
N GLY A 229 3.52 -21.44 2.50
CA GLY A 229 2.92 -22.25 3.56
C GLY A 229 1.85 -21.50 4.37
N GLN A 230 1.28 -22.19 5.35
CA GLN A 230 0.25 -21.66 6.24
C GLN A 230 0.79 -20.55 7.16
N CYS A 231 -0.05 -19.60 7.51
CA CYS A 231 0.24 -18.59 8.51
C CYS A 231 0.35 -19.21 9.91
N MET A 232 1.48 -18.98 10.57
CA MET A 232 1.79 -19.50 11.90
C MET A 232 1.47 -18.50 13.02
N ALA A 233 0.69 -17.44 12.75
CA ALA A 233 0.26 -16.41 13.69
C ALA A 233 1.39 -15.80 14.56
N ARG A 234 2.59 -15.67 14.00
CA ARG A 234 3.78 -15.17 14.73
C ARG A 234 3.78 -13.65 14.94
N HIS A 235 2.98 -12.91 14.19
CA HIS A 235 2.91 -11.45 14.20
C HIS A 235 4.27 -10.73 13.92
N LEU A 236 5.16 -11.38 13.17
CA LEU A 236 6.48 -10.84 12.80
C LEU A 236 6.56 -10.55 11.29
N CYS A 237 5.43 -10.16 10.70
CA CYS A 237 5.28 -10.06 9.24
C CYS A 237 6.18 -8.99 8.61
N TYR A 238 6.45 -7.89 9.31
CA TYR A 238 7.32 -6.80 8.81
C TYR A 238 8.81 -7.18 8.71
N ARG A 239 9.22 -8.31 9.32
CA ARG A 239 10.59 -8.84 9.23
C ARG A 239 10.81 -9.74 8.01
N GLY A 240 9.79 -9.90 7.16
CA GLY A 240 9.71 -10.93 6.14
C GLY A 240 9.12 -12.24 6.70
N CYS A 241 8.32 -12.94 5.90
CA CYS A 241 7.70 -14.19 6.32
C CYS A 241 8.45 -15.39 5.75
N PRO A 242 9.19 -16.18 6.57
CA PRO A 242 9.95 -17.33 6.09
C PRO A 242 9.05 -18.47 5.58
N TYR A 243 7.77 -18.45 5.93
CA TYR A 243 6.77 -19.40 5.46
C TYR A 243 6.10 -18.98 4.14
N GLY A 244 6.33 -17.75 3.66
CA GLY A 244 5.62 -17.21 2.49
C GLY A 244 4.11 -17.11 2.69
N ALA A 245 3.64 -17.09 3.95
CA ALA A 245 2.22 -17.14 4.28
C ALA A 245 1.47 -15.88 3.87
N TYR A 246 2.06 -14.69 4.00
CA TYR A 246 1.46 -13.49 3.46
C TYR A 246 1.87 -13.28 1.99
N PHE A 247 1.02 -12.60 1.24
CA PHE A 247 1.30 -12.23 -0.13
C PHE A 247 2.37 -11.14 -0.20
N SER A 248 3.43 -11.41 -0.96
CA SER A 248 4.41 -10.43 -1.44
C SER A 248 4.83 -10.78 -2.87
N SER A 249 5.38 -9.82 -3.61
CA SER A 249 5.90 -10.11 -4.95
C SER A 249 6.98 -11.19 -4.89
N ASN A 250 7.85 -11.15 -3.88
CA ASN A 250 8.95 -12.11 -3.69
C ASN A 250 8.47 -13.54 -3.41
N SER A 251 7.33 -13.70 -2.74
CA SER A 251 6.82 -15.03 -2.38
C SER A 251 5.81 -15.60 -3.37
N ALA A 252 5.28 -14.77 -4.28
CA ALA A 252 4.15 -15.18 -5.13
C ALA A 252 4.35 -14.83 -6.62
N THR A 253 4.21 -13.56 -7.00
CA THR A 253 4.14 -13.17 -8.41
C THR A 253 5.47 -13.28 -9.14
N LEU A 254 6.58 -12.88 -8.54
CA LEU A 254 7.91 -13.02 -9.16
C LEU A 254 8.31 -14.50 -9.32
N PRO A 255 8.17 -15.38 -8.33
CA PRO A 255 8.38 -16.81 -8.52
C PRO A 255 7.47 -17.45 -9.60
N ALA A 256 6.21 -17.00 -9.72
CA ALA A 256 5.33 -17.46 -10.79
C ALA A 256 5.83 -17.04 -12.17
N ALA A 257 6.27 -15.79 -12.32
CA ALA A 257 6.89 -15.30 -13.55
C ALA A 257 8.20 -16.04 -13.88
N GLU A 258 9.05 -16.28 -12.89
CA GLU A 258 10.34 -16.97 -13.06
C GLU A 258 10.15 -18.40 -13.58
N LYS A 259 9.16 -19.14 -13.07
CA LYS A 259 8.86 -20.50 -13.51
C LYS A 259 8.53 -20.62 -15.00
N THR A 260 8.11 -19.54 -15.66
CA THR A 260 7.82 -19.53 -17.09
C THR A 260 9.08 -19.54 -17.96
N GLY A 261 10.24 -19.18 -17.42
CA GLY A 261 11.48 -18.95 -18.16
C GLY A 261 11.50 -17.63 -18.97
N ASN A 262 10.46 -16.80 -18.88
CA ASN A 262 10.32 -15.56 -19.65
C ASN A 262 10.75 -14.31 -18.88
N LEU A 263 11.08 -14.43 -17.59
CA LEU A 263 11.44 -13.30 -16.73
C LEU A 263 12.95 -13.00 -16.80
N THR A 264 13.27 -11.74 -17.04
CA THR A 264 14.57 -11.15 -16.71
C THR A 264 14.37 -10.11 -15.60
N LEU A 265 14.79 -10.40 -14.38
CA LEU A 265 14.73 -9.48 -13.26
C LEU A 265 16.09 -8.82 -13.06
N ARG A 266 16.13 -7.48 -13.18
CA ARG A 266 17.36 -6.69 -12.99
C ARG A 266 17.18 -5.71 -11.81
N PRO A 267 17.79 -6.01 -10.64
CA PRO A 267 17.90 -5.07 -9.53
C PRO A 267 18.90 -3.95 -9.85
N ASP A 268 19.07 -3.03 -8.93
CA ASP A 268 20.02 -1.91 -9.01
C ASP A 268 19.91 -1.11 -10.33
N SER A 269 18.68 -0.99 -10.84
CA SER A 269 18.37 -0.40 -12.15
C SER A 269 17.45 0.79 -12.00
N VAL A 270 18.03 1.98 -11.93
CA VAL A 270 17.32 3.25 -11.77
C VAL A 270 16.80 3.70 -13.13
N VAL A 271 15.50 3.58 -13.37
CA VAL A 271 14.89 4.09 -14.59
C VAL A 271 14.85 5.60 -14.54
N HIS A 272 15.62 6.23 -15.44
CA HIS A 272 15.73 7.67 -15.58
C HIS A 272 14.50 8.24 -16.30
N SER A 273 14.16 7.67 -17.47
CA SER A 273 13.07 8.17 -18.32
C SER A 273 12.61 7.11 -19.31
N ILE A 274 11.42 7.33 -19.86
CA ILE A 274 10.86 6.57 -20.97
C ILE A 274 11.31 7.23 -22.29
N ILE A 275 11.67 6.41 -23.27
CA ILE A 275 12.07 6.86 -24.61
C ILE A 275 10.82 6.95 -25.48
N TYR A 276 10.46 8.15 -25.88
CA TYR A 276 9.38 8.39 -26.85
C TYR A 276 9.96 8.54 -28.24
N ASP A 277 9.45 7.77 -29.20
CA ASP A 277 9.81 7.85 -30.62
C ASP A 277 8.79 8.75 -31.32
N GLU A 278 9.23 9.94 -31.75
CA GLU A 278 8.37 10.95 -32.38
C GLU A 278 7.87 10.53 -33.76
N GLN A 279 8.63 9.70 -34.48
CA GLN A 279 8.21 9.19 -35.81
C GLN A 279 7.13 8.10 -35.66
N LYS A 280 7.30 7.21 -34.70
CA LYS A 280 6.33 6.16 -34.39
C LYS A 280 5.19 6.64 -33.51
N GLN A 281 5.29 7.82 -32.92
CA GLN A 281 4.35 8.41 -31.96
C GLN A 281 4.02 7.49 -30.79
N LYS A 282 5.03 6.76 -30.28
CA LYS A 282 4.86 5.85 -29.14
C LYS A 282 6.10 5.76 -28.26
N ALA A 283 5.89 5.29 -27.03
CA ALA A 283 6.97 4.88 -26.15
C ALA A 283 7.59 3.58 -26.67
N VAL A 284 8.90 3.53 -26.80
CA VAL A 284 9.62 2.41 -27.42
C VAL A 284 10.67 1.78 -26.49
N GLY A 285 10.98 2.40 -25.37
CA GLY A 285 12.02 1.92 -24.48
C GLY A 285 12.19 2.77 -23.22
N VAL A 286 13.21 2.47 -22.46
CA VAL A 286 13.58 3.16 -21.23
C VAL A 286 15.08 3.42 -21.15
N ARG A 287 15.47 4.57 -20.55
CA ARG A 287 16.85 4.84 -20.13
C ARG A 287 17.01 4.44 -18.68
N VAL A 288 18.05 3.69 -18.41
CA VAL A 288 18.35 3.12 -17.10
C VAL A 288 19.75 3.54 -16.67
N ILE A 289 19.92 3.87 -15.41
CA ILE A 289 21.22 4.09 -14.79
C ILE A 289 21.45 2.93 -13.82
N ASP A 290 22.59 2.26 -13.95
CA ASP A 290 23.01 1.28 -12.97
C ASP A 290 23.31 1.97 -11.64
N ALA A 291 22.66 1.53 -10.56
CA ALA A 291 22.73 2.21 -9.27
C ALA A 291 24.15 2.25 -8.69
N ASN A 292 24.98 1.24 -9.00
CA ASN A 292 26.31 1.07 -8.45
C ASN A 292 27.40 1.69 -9.33
N THR A 293 27.38 1.38 -10.64
CA THR A 293 28.42 1.85 -11.60
C THR A 293 28.11 3.23 -12.15
N LYS A 294 26.85 3.69 -12.09
CA LYS A 294 26.33 4.91 -12.71
C LYS A 294 26.40 4.91 -14.25
N GLU A 295 26.65 3.77 -14.86
CA GLU A 295 26.60 3.60 -16.32
C GLU A 295 25.16 3.64 -16.81
N SER A 296 24.95 4.21 -18.00
CA SER A 296 23.64 4.29 -18.62
C SER A 296 23.46 3.25 -19.70
N ALA A 297 22.26 2.66 -19.75
CA ALA A 297 21.84 1.71 -20.77
C ALA A 297 20.41 2.01 -21.27
N GLU A 298 20.10 1.60 -22.48
CA GLU A 298 18.75 1.70 -23.04
C GLU A 298 18.20 0.30 -23.31
N TYR A 299 16.94 0.07 -22.91
CA TYR A 299 16.19 -1.16 -23.19
C TYR A 299 14.94 -0.82 -23.97
N TYR A 300 14.56 -1.70 -24.93
CA TYR A 300 13.48 -1.46 -25.85
C TYR A 300 12.43 -2.57 -25.76
N ALA A 301 11.15 -2.20 -25.86
CA ALA A 301 10.02 -3.14 -25.86
C ALA A 301 8.79 -2.51 -26.52
N ASN A 302 7.85 -3.35 -26.97
CA ASN A 302 6.56 -2.91 -27.47
C ASN A 302 5.59 -2.50 -26.34
N ILE A 303 5.72 -3.12 -25.16
CA ILE A 303 4.88 -2.86 -23.99
C ILE A 303 5.76 -2.34 -22.84
N ILE A 304 5.36 -1.23 -22.23
CA ILE A 304 6.06 -0.65 -21.07
C ILE A 304 5.05 -0.41 -19.94
N PHE A 305 5.22 -1.12 -18.83
CA PHE A 305 4.45 -0.93 -17.60
C PHE A 305 5.24 -0.08 -16.61
N VAL A 306 4.66 1.03 -16.16
CA VAL A 306 5.26 1.93 -15.16
C VAL A 306 4.64 1.63 -13.80
N ASN A 307 5.26 0.73 -13.05
CA ASN A 307 4.79 0.22 -11.75
C ASN A 307 5.72 0.64 -10.58
N ALA A 308 6.26 1.85 -10.65
CA ALA A 308 7.25 2.35 -9.71
C ALA A 308 6.67 2.92 -8.40
N ALA A 309 5.45 2.58 -8.03
CA ALA A 309 4.61 3.22 -7.03
C ALA A 309 4.22 4.67 -7.40
N CYS A 310 3.23 5.26 -6.69
CA CYS A 310 2.61 6.52 -7.09
C CYS A 310 3.63 7.62 -7.40
N LEU A 311 4.38 8.08 -6.42
CA LEU A 311 5.26 9.25 -6.57
C LEU A 311 6.45 8.99 -7.50
N ASN A 312 7.05 7.80 -7.48
CA ASN A 312 8.12 7.46 -8.43
C ASN A 312 7.60 7.30 -9.87
N THR A 313 6.36 6.84 -10.08
CA THR A 313 5.72 6.82 -11.40
C THR A 313 5.59 8.25 -11.94
N ASN A 314 5.12 9.19 -11.10
CA ASN A 314 5.06 10.60 -11.47
C ASN A 314 6.47 11.16 -11.79
N LEU A 315 7.48 10.84 -10.96
CA LEU A 315 8.86 11.26 -11.20
C LEU A 315 9.38 10.78 -12.57
N VAL A 316 9.20 9.50 -12.90
CA VAL A 316 9.65 8.93 -14.17
C VAL A 316 8.94 9.60 -15.34
N LEU A 317 7.62 9.78 -15.27
CA LEU A 317 6.84 10.40 -16.36
C LEU A 317 7.16 11.88 -16.54
N LEU A 318 7.29 12.65 -15.45
CA LEU A 318 7.70 14.07 -15.48
C LEU A 318 9.10 14.25 -16.06
N ASN A 319 10.02 13.31 -15.76
CA ASN A 319 11.40 13.35 -16.26
C ASN A 319 11.53 12.79 -17.70
N SER A 320 10.45 12.23 -18.26
CA SER A 320 10.40 11.68 -19.64
C SER A 320 9.96 12.78 -20.62
N THR A 321 10.86 13.70 -20.91
CA THR A 321 10.60 14.82 -21.83
C THR A 321 11.02 14.51 -23.27
N SER A 322 10.33 15.12 -24.23
CA SER A 322 10.65 15.12 -25.67
C SER A 322 10.16 16.42 -26.30
N ASN A 323 10.40 16.63 -27.61
CA ASN A 323 9.83 17.78 -28.30
C ASN A 323 8.30 17.76 -28.28
N ARG A 324 7.70 16.55 -28.37
CA ARG A 324 6.24 16.38 -28.28
C ARG A 324 5.70 16.58 -26.87
N PHE A 325 6.47 16.22 -25.84
CA PHE A 325 6.07 16.28 -24.44
C PHE A 325 7.12 17.03 -23.60
N PRO A 326 7.26 18.37 -23.74
CA PRO A 326 8.29 19.14 -23.05
C PRO A 326 8.11 19.17 -21.52
N ASN A 327 6.90 18.94 -21.02
CA ASN A 327 6.53 18.98 -19.60
C ASN A 327 6.29 17.59 -18.99
N GLY A 328 6.84 16.52 -19.59
CA GLY A 328 6.66 15.14 -19.17
C GLY A 328 5.75 14.36 -20.09
N LEU A 329 6.00 13.06 -20.18
CA LEU A 329 5.32 12.15 -21.10
C LEU A 329 3.80 12.13 -20.87
N GLY A 330 3.03 12.43 -21.93
CA GLY A 330 1.57 12.45 -21.91
C GLY A 330 0.95 13.67 -21.20
N ASN A 331 1.74 14.68 -20.85
CA ASN A 331 1.28 15.84 -20.07
C ASN A 331 0.75 17.00 -20.94
N ASP A 332 -0.05 16.69 -21.95
CA ASP A 332 -0.64 17.69 -22.85
C ASP A 332 -1.63 18.62 -22.15
N ASN A 333 -2.30 18.12 -21.15
CA ASN A 333 -3.35 18.81 -20.38
C ASN A 333 -2.84 19.44 -19.07
N GLY A 334 -1.54 19.29 -18.76
CA GLY A 334 -0.93 19.85 -17.53
C GLY A 334 -1.39 19.19 -16.22
N LEU A 335 -1.91 17.96 -16.28
CA LEU A 335 -2.46 17.25 -15.12
C LEU A 335 -1.49 16.25 -14.49
N LEU A 336 -0.37 15.96 -15.15
CA LEU A 336 0.64 15.04 -14.62
C LEU A 336 1.22 15.60 -13.32
N GLY A 337 1.22 14.78 -12.27
CA GLY A 337 1.68 15.16 -10.94
C GLY A 337 0.61 15.78 -10.04
N LYS A 338 -0.58 16.13 -10.56
CA LYS A 338 -1.67 16.73 -9.79
C LYS A 338 -2.66 15.72 -9.25
N TYR A 339 -3.52 16.15 -8.30
CA TYR A 339 -4.55 15.31 -7.67
C TYR A 339 -3.95 14.13 -6.91
N ILE A 340 -2.84 14.35 -6.22
CA ILE A 340 -2.31 13.39 -5.26
C ILE A 340 -3.30 13.26 -4.12
N ALA A 341 -3.64 12.03 -3.79
CA ALA A 341 -4.55 11.71 -2.70
C ALA A 341 -4.01 10.54 -1.87
N PHE A 342 -4.53 10.37 -0.68
CA PHE A 342 -4.06 9.45 0.34
C PHE A 342 -5.21 9.13 1.30
N HIS A 343 -4.96 8.49 2.44
CA HIS A 343 -5.97 8.30 3.47
C HIS A 343 -5.66 9.11 4.73
N ASN A 344 -6.73 9.60 5.39
CA ASN A 344 -6.62 10.23 6.70
C ASN A 344 -6.56 9.15 7.79
N TYR A 345 -5.37 8.93 8.34
CA TYR A 345 -5.08 7.97 9.41
C TYR A 345 -4.80 8.63 10.76
N ARG A 346 -5.18 9.89 10.92
CA ARG A 346 -4.83 10.68 12.10
C ARG A 346 -5.58 10.25 13.35
N GLY A 347 -6.82 9.78 13.20
CA GLY A 347 -7.71 9.46 14.30
C GLY A 347 -7.48 8.07 14.89
N SER A 348 -7.34 8.00 16.19
CA SER A 348 -7.34 6.76 16.95
C SER A 348 -7.96 6.92 18.33
N LEU A 349 -8.39 5.82 18.92
CA LEU A 349 -8.86 5.76 20.30
C LEU A 349 -8.21 4.57 21.01
N THR A 350 -7.88 4.75 22.28
CA THR A 350 -7.52 3.66 23.17
C THR A 350 -8.55 3.56 24.28
N ALA A 351 -8.76 2.35 24.79
CA ALA A 351 -9.65 2.12 25.92
C ALA A 351 -9.22 0.89 26.72
N SER A 352 -9.78 0.70 27.90
CA SER A 352 -9.66 -0.50 28.71
C SER A 352 -11.02 -1.20 28.87
N TYR A 353 -10.99 -2.50 29.18
CA TYR A 353 -12.19 -3.27 29.50
C TYR A 353 -11.91 -4.20 30.70
N GLU A 354 -12.70 -4.06 31.74
CA GLU A 354 -12.47 -4.72 33.03
C GLU A 354 -13.05 -6.14 33.12
N GLY A 355 -13.85 -6.56 32.14
CA GLY A 355 -14.46 -7.90 32.09
C GLY A 355 -13.53 -8.98 31.55
N LEU A 356 -14.05 -10.19 31.45
CA LEU A 356 -13.35 -11.37 30.87
C LEU A 356 -11.99 -11.66 31.52
N LYS A 357 -11.91 -11.53 32.86
CA LYS A 357 -10.65 -11.67 33.63
C LYS A 357 -10.06 -13.07 33.56
N ASP A 358 -10.88 -14.08 33.34
CA ASP A 358 -10.47 -15.49 33.23
C ASP A 358 -10.12 -15.91 31.79
N SER A 359 -10.13 -14.96 30.87
CA SER A 359 -9.86 -15.20 29.45
C SER A 359 -8.57 -14.52 29.01
N ILE A 360 -7.84 -15.17 28.13
CA ILE A 360 -6.64 -14.60 27.49
C ILE A 360 -6.72 -14.84 25.98
N ASP A 361 -5.94 -14.08 25.23
CA ASP A 361 -5.79 -14.26 23.79
C ASP A 361 -4.48 -15.00 23.50
N TYR A 362 -4.56 -16.04 22.68
CA TYR A 362 -3.40 -16.83 22.29
C TYR A 362 -2.99 -16.54 20.85
N GLY A 363 -1.72 -16.20 20.70
CA GLY A 363 -1.14 -15.84 19.42
C GLY A 363 -1.59 -14.46 18.97
N ARG A 364 -1.05 -14.02 17.84
CA ARG A 364 -1.38 -12.72 17.26
C ARG A 364 -1.75 -12.91 15.79
N ARG A 365 -3.02 -12.84 15.48
CA ARG A 365 -3.46 -12.87 14.10
C ARG A 365 -2.99 -11.61 13.36
N PRO A 366 -2.79 -11.70 12.04
CA PRO A 366 -2.27 -10.59 11.23
C PRO A 366 -3.34 -9.59 10.76
N THR A 367 -4.51 -9.57 11.37
CA THR A 367 -5.64 -8.70 11.00
C THR A 367 -6.37 -8.18 12.23
N MET A 368 -7.18 -7.15 12.04
CA MET A 368 -8.04 -6.51 13.05
C MET A 368 -9.51 -6.80 12.74
N CYS A 369 -10.41 -6.45 13.64
CA CYS A 369 -11.82 -6.27 13.30
C CYS A 369 -11.97 -5.09 12.36
N PHE A 370 -12.93 -5.15 11.47
CA PHE A 370 -13.16 -4.16 10.43
C PHE A 370 -14.64 -3.76 10.38
N MET A 371 -14.88 -2.49 10.24
CA MET A 371 -16.19 -1.91 10.00
C MET A 371 -16.08 -1.06 8.73
N PRO A 372 -16.79 -1.43 7.65
CA PRO A 372 -16.80 -0.61 6.44
C PRO A 372 -17.48 0.73 6.72
N SER A 373 -17.23 1.69 5.85
CA SER A 373 -17.82 3.02 6.01
C SER A 373 -19.34 2.96 6.12
N PHE A 374 -19.86 3.74 7.05
CA PHE A 374 -21.29 3.95 7.28
C PHE A 374 -21.74 5.41 7.03
N ARG A 375 -20.80 6.29 6.66
CA ARG A 375 -21.06 7.71 6.34
C ARG A 375 -21.20 7.92 4.83
N ASN A 376 -22.13 8.76 4.42
CA ASN A 376 -22.29 9.28 3.05
C ASN A 376 -22.30 8.22 1.93
N LEU A 377 -22.82 7.02 2.19
CA LEU A 377 -22.75 5.90 1.24
C LEU A 377 -23.59 6.14 -0.02
N ARG A 378 -24.85 6.51 0.14
CA ARG A 378 -25.81 6.68 -0.96
C ARG A 378 -26.03 8.13 -1.33
N LYS A 379 -25.93 9.01 -0.37
CA LYS A 379 -26.07 10.47 -0.49
C LYS A 379 -25.19 11.13 0.58
N GLN A 380 -24.91 12.40 0.40
CA GLN A 380 -24.24 13.18 1.43
C GLN A 380 -25.22 13.51 2.55
N GLU A 381 -24.89 13.12 3.78
CA GLU A 381 -25.68 13.32 4.99
C GLU A 381 -24.93 14.15 6.04
N MET A 382 -23.60 14.14 5.97
CA MET A 382 -22.69 14.85 6.86
C MET A 382 -22.25 16.18 6.24
N ASP A 383 -21.66 17.05 7.03
CA ASP A 383 -21.05 18.30 6.60
C ASP A 383 -19.64 18.13 6.01
N PHE A 384 -19.25 16.88 5.75
CA PHE A 384 -18.04 16.48 5.02
C PHE A 384 -18.36 15.46 3.94
N MET A 385 -17.54 15.42 2.88
CA MET A 385 -17.69 14.45 1.79
C MET A 385 -17.05 13.12 2.14
N ARG A 386 -17.58 12.05 1.55
CA ARG A 386 -17.14 10.67 1.69
C ARG A 386 -17.24 10.19 3.15
N GLY A 387 -16.36 9.30 3.56
CA GLY A 387 -16.42 8.73 4.90
C GLY A 387 -15.11 8.00 5.24
N TYR A 388 -15.20 7.19 6.27
CA TYR A 388 -14.07 6.42 6.80
C TYR A 388 -14.51 5.00 7.14
N MET A 389 -13.59 4.06 7.02
CA MET A 389 -13.71 2.76 7.67
C MET A 389 -13.11 2.81 9.07
N VAL A 390 -13.53 1.89 9.93
CA VAL A 390 -12.99 1.73 11.26
C VAL A 390 -12.34 0.34 11.39
N ALA A 391 -11.13 0.31 11.94
CA ALA A 391 -10.50 -0.94 12.34
C ALA A 391 -10.22 -0.92 13.84
N PHE A 392 -10.41 -2.03 14.51
CA PHE A 392 -10.09 -2.14 15.94
C PHE A 392 -9.58 -3.54 16.30
N SER A 393 -8.85 -3.61 17.40
CA SER A 393 -8.41 -4.86 18.00
C SER A 393 -8.44 -4.74 19.52
N ALA A 394 -8.64 -5.87 20.17
CA ALA A 394 -8.51 -6.00 21.60
C ALA A 394 -7.37 -6.97 21.93
N ASN A 395 -6.60 -6.67 22.94
CA ASN A 395 -5.55 -7.55 23.43
C ASN A 395 -5.45 -7.51 24.95
N ARG A 396 -4.92 -8.56 25.52
CA ARG A 396 -4.63 -8.64 26.94
C ARG A 396 -3.18 -9.08 27.12
N GLY A 397 -2.38 -8.21 27.67
CA GLY A 397 -0.98 -8.46 27.99
C GLY A 397 -0.78 -8.85 29.46
N ASN A 398 0.45 -9.14 29.82
CA ASN A 398 0.86 -9.14 31.20
C ASN A 398 1.17 -7.69 31.65
N ASN A 399 1.10 -7.45 32.96
CA ASN A 399 1.37 -6.14 33.53
C ASN A 399 2.81 -5.65 33.26
N TRP A 400 3.75 -6.58 33.15
CA TRP A 400 5.14 -6.28 32.78
C TRP A 400 5.28 -5.69 31.37
N GLY A 401 4.60 -6.29 30.39
CA GLY A 401 4.70 -5.85 28.97
C GLY A 401 3.82 -4.65 28.62
N SER A 402 2.84 -4.32 29.44
CA SER A 402 1.90 -3.22 29.18
C SER A 402 2.43 -1.85 29.60
N GLY A 403 3.55 -1.79 30.36
CA GLY A 403 4.04 -0.54 30.96
C GLY A 403 3.15 -0.01 32.11
N ASN A 404 2.05 -0.71 32.45
CA ASN A 404 1.11 -0.35 33.53
C ASN A 404 1.57 -0.91 34.88
N TRP A 405 2.83 -0.78 35.16
CA TRP A 405 3.37 -1.19 36.45
C TRP A 405 3.12 -0.10 37.50
N LYS A 406 2.69 -0.52 38.65
CA LYS A 406 2.61 0.38 39.78
C LYS A 406 4.03 0.82 40.16
N GLU A 407 4.20 2.09 40.39
CA GLU A 407 5.43 2.58 41.03
C GLU A 407 5.57 1.93 42.40
N GLY A 408 6.78 1.52 42.77
CA GLY A 408 7.02 0.90 44.06
C GLY A 408 8.20 -0.07 44.06
N PHE A 409 8.30 -0.82 45.15
CA PHE A 409 9.33 -1.84 45.33
C PHE A 409 8.81 -2.95 46.27
N GLY A 410 9.55 -4.06 46.34
CA GLY A 410 9.24 -5.15 47.26
C GLY A 410 8.25 -6.20 46.69
N ALA A 411 7.63 -6.96 47.58
CA ALA A 411 6.77 -8.09 47.21
C ALA A 411 5.53 -7.65 46.44
N GLU A 412 4.79 -6.67 46.94
CA GLU A 412 3.57 -6.15 46.31
C GLU A 412 3.81 -5.62 44.90
N TRP A 413 4.97 -4.97 44.68
CA TRP A 413 5.36 -4.50 43.35
C TRP A 413 5.64 -5.69 42.42
N LYS A 414 6.37 -6.71 42.88
CA LYS A 414 6.63 -7.93 42.10
C LYS A 414 5.33 -8.66 41.74
N ASP A 415 4.42 -8.77 42.69
CA ASP A 415 3.12 -9.39 42.51
C ASP A 415 2.28 -8.63 41.49
N SER A 416 2.33 -7.30 41.49
CA SER A 416 1.65 -6.45 40.52
C SER A 416 2.15 -6.67 39.06
N LEU A 417 3.41 -7.10 38.89
CA LEU A 417 4.00 -7.39 37.60
C LEU A 417 3.66 -8.79 37.08
N SER A 418 3.35 -9.74 37.95
CA SER A 418 3.13 -11.15 37.60
C SER A 418 1.76 -11.45 37.00
N GLY A 419 0.78 -10.56 37.18
CA GLY A 419 -0.59 -10.72 36.69
C GLY A 419 -0.79 -10.29 35.23
N PHE A 420 -2.01 -10.55 34.75
CA PHE A 420 -2.48 -10.00 33.47
C PHE A 420 -3.05 -8.60 33.68
N SER A 421 -2.82 -7.73 32.69
CA SER A 421 -3.49 -6.42 32.62
C SER A 421 -5.00 -6.58 32.38
N ASP A 422 -5.75 -5.50 32.52
CA ASP A 422 -7.07 -5.41 31.89
C ASP A 422 -6.92 -5.51 30.36
N TRP A 423 -8.03 -5.82 29.68
CA TRP A 423 -8.04 -5.80 28.23
C TRP A 423 -7.81 -4.36 27.72
N GLY A 424 -6.88 -4.21 26.80
CA GLY A 424 -6.68 -2.98 26.05
C GLY A 424 -7.41 -3.05 24.70
N VAL A 425 -8.04 -1.95 24.30
CA VAL A 425 -8.68 -1.80 22.99
C VAL A 425 -7.99 -0.68 22.27
N TYR A 426 -7.69 -0.90 20.99
CA TYR A 426 -7.21 0.10 20.06
C TYR A 426 -8.17 0.18 18.87
N MET A 427 -8.62 1.39 18.52
CA MET A 427 -9.51 1.67 17.41
C MET A 427 -8.92 2.80 16.55
N MET A 428 -9.01 2.68 15.24
CA MET A 428 -8.46 3.65 14.30
C MET A 428 -9.38 3.86 13.11
N MET A 429 -9.25 5.03 12.48
CA MET A 429 -9.92 5.33 11.21
C MET A 429 -8.98 5.17 10.01
N GLN A 430 -9.60 4.96 8.86
CA GLN A 430 -9.00 5.24 7.55
C GLN A 430 -10.04 6.03 6.75
N GLY A 431 -9.82 7.32 6.61
CA GLY A 431 -10.72 8.24 5.91
C GLY A 431 -10.28 8.50 4.47
N GLU A 432 -11.23 8.58 3.54
CA GLU A 432 -10.94 8.94 2.16
C GLU A 432 -10.69 10.45 2.05
N THR A 433 -9.49 10.84 1.58
CA THR A 433 -9.21 12.23 1.24
C THR A 433 -9.68 12.57 -0.17
N ILE A 434 -10.15 13.79 -0.37
CA ILE A 434 -10.63 14.26 -1.67
C ILE A 434 -9.45 14.65 -2.56
N PRO A 435 -9.34 14.08 -3.79
CA PRO A 435 -8.31 14.49 -4.75
C PRO A 435 -8.50 15.95 -5.17
N LYS A 436 -7.49 16.78 -4.97
CA LYS A 436 -7.52 18.21 -5.32
C LYS A 436 -6.28 18.63 -6.09
N GLU A 437 -6.43 19.62 -6.97
CA GLU A 437 -5.35 20.09 -7.82
C GLU A 437 -4.17 20.68 -7.03
N SER A 438 -4.47 21.28 -5.87
CA SER A 438 -3.47 21.84 -4.95
C SER A 438 -2.57 20.77 -4.32
N ASN A 439 -3.00 19.49 -4.28
CA ASN A 439 -2.17 18.36 -3.86
C ASN A 439 -1.43 17.81 -5.07
N HIS A 440 -0.15 18.16 -5.20
CA HIS A 440 0.65 17.84 -6.39
C HIS A 440 2.09 17.51 -6.07
N VAL A 441 2.76 16.95 -7.08
CA VAL A 441 4.20 16.75 -7.13
C VAL A 441 4.76 17.38 -8.40
N ARG A 442 5.99 17.83 -8.34
CA ARG A 442 6.75 18.38 -9.49
C ARG A 442 8.24 18.11 -9.34
N LEU A 443 8.99 18.32 -10.39
CA LEU A 443 10.45 18.19 -10.34
C LEU A 443 11.11 19.47 -9.87
N SER A 444 12.22 19.33 -9.14
CA SER A 444 13.12 20.44 -8.81
C SER A 444 13.87 20.91 -10.07
N THR A 445 14.08 22.21 -10.18
CA THR A 445 14.86 22.82 -11.27
C THR A 445 16.36 22.86 -10.99
N ASP A 446 16.75 22.78 -9.72
CA ASP A 446 18.11 23.03 -9.24
C ASP A 446 18.74 21.86 -8.47
N GLN A 447 17.94 21.02 -7.84
CA GLN A 447 18.43 19.92 -7.02
C GLN A 447 18.21 18.55 -7.69
N LYS A 448 19.24 17.70 -7.61
CA LYS A 448 19.26 16.37 -8.22
C LYS A 448 19.74 15.34 -7.21
N ASP A 449 19.33 14.11 -7.43
CA ASP A 449 19.83 12.95 -6.67
C ASP A 449 21.24 12.52 -7.14
N GLN A 450 21.78 11.50 -6.52
CA GLN A 450 23.12 10.96 -6.81
C GLN A 450 23.27 10.37 -8.22
N TRP A 451 22.20 10.16 -8.95
CA TRP A 451 22.17 9.69 -10.35
C TRP A 451 21.87 10.82 -11.34
N GLY A 452 21.79 12.06 -10.87
CA GLY A 452 21.52 13.23 -11.71
C GLY A 452 20.05 13.43 -12.07
N ILE A 453 19.13 12.69 -11.43
CA ILE A 453 17.68 12.82 -11.61
C ILE A 453 17.17 13.98 -10.74
N PRO A 454 16.35 14.90 -11.27
CA PRO A 454 15.75 15.96 -10.46
C PRO A 454 15.02 15.42 -9.23
N LEU A 455 15.17 16.07 -8.07
CA LEU A 455 14.43 15.71 -6.87
C LEU A 455 12.93 15.95 -7.07
N LEU A 456 12.13 15.07 -6.50
CA LEU A 456 10.70 15.27 -6.45
C LEU A 456 10.35 16.28 -5.34
N ILE A 457 9.52 17.25 -5.67
CA ILE A 457 8.94 18.21 -4.73
C ILE A 457 7.51 17.79 -4.45
N THR A 458 7.12 17.69 -3.18
CA THR A 458 5.76 17.35 -2.75
C THR A 458 5.07 18.58 -2.15
N SER A 459 3.84 18.86 -2.58
CA SER A 459 2.95 19.86 -2.01
C SER A 459 1.60 19.22 -1.75
N VAL A 460 1.48 18.53 -0.61
CA VAL A 460 0.31 17.69 -0.29
C VAL A 460 -0.12 17.97 1.15
N GLY A 461 -1.41 18.15 1.39
CA GLY A 461 -1.93 18.49 2.71
C GLY A 461 -3.37 18.06 2.92
N TYR A 462 -3.77 17.98 4.18
CA TYR A 462 -5.15 17.87 4.62
C TYR A 462 -5.92 19.17 4.39
N ASP A 463 -7.23 19.11 4.46
CA ASP A 463 -8.12 20.26 4.40
C ASP A 463 -9.26 20.17 5.43
N GLU A 464 -10.20 21.13 5.36
CA GLU A 464 -11.35 21.18 6.27
C GLU A 464 -12.22 19.92 6.23
N ASN A 465 -12.35 19.29 5.06
CA ASN A 465 -13.07 18.02 4.91
C ASN A 465 -12.44 16.90 5.75
N ASP A 466 -11.11 16.82 5.74
CA ASP A 466 -10.37 15.85 6.52
C ASP A 466 -10.48 16.11 8.03
N GLU A 467 -10.51 17.37 8.44
CA GLU A 467 -10.67 17.76 9.85
C GLU A 467 -12.06 17.40 10.39
N LYS A 468 -13.12 17.73 9.63
CA LYS A 468 -14.49 17.38 10.01
C LYS A 468 -14.70 15.87 10.12
N MET A 469 -14.18 15.13 9.14
CA MET A 469 -14.22 13.66 9.15
C MET A 469 -13.49 13.07 10.37
N LEU A 470 -12.36 13.64 10.74
CA LEU A 470 -11.60 13.22 11.93
C LEU A 470 -12.41 13.46 13.20
N GLN A 471 -13.04 14.62 13.37
CA GLN A 471 -13.84 14.93 14.55
C GLN A 471 -15.09 14.02 14.67
N ASP A 472 -15.75 13.72 13.55
CA ASP A 472 -16.86 12.75 13.52
C ASP A 472 -16.37 11.37 13.99
N PHE A 473 -15.23 10.90 13.49
CA PHE A 473 -14.66 9.60 13.90
C PHE A 473 -14.32 9.56 15.40
N LEU A 474 -13.67 10.60 15.95
CA LEU A 474 -13.29 10.62 17.36
C LEU A 474 -14.52 10.57 18.27
N THR A 475 -15.58 11.27 17.90
CA THR A 475 -16.87 11.25 18.61
C THR A 475 -17.55 9.89 18.49
N GLN A 476 -17.75 9.42 17.26
CA GLN A 476 -18.46 8.15 17.00
C GLN A 476 -17.72 6.94 17.53
N GLY A 477 -16.39 6.96 17.48
CA GLY A 477 -15.55 5.90 18.04
C GLY A 477 -15.66 5.83 19.56
N ALA A 478 -15.67 6.99 20.23
CA ALA A 478 -15.86 7.04 21.69
C ALA A 478 -17.23 6.50 22.12
N GLU A 479 -18.30 6.92 21.46
CA GLU A 479 -19.66 6.41 21.70
C GLU A 479 -19.78 4.89 21.49
N MET A 480 -19.15 4.36 20.42
CA MET A 480 -19.14 2.90 20.17
C MET A 480 -18.40 2.14 21.24
N LEU A 481 -17.24 2.62 21.70
CA LEU A 481 -16.47 1.98 22.76
C LEU A 481 -17.20 2.05 24.10
N GLU A 482 -17.83 3.16 24.43
CA GLU A 482 -18.66 3.32 25.62
C GLU A 482 -19.84 2.35 25.60
N SER A 483 -20.55 2.26 24.47
CA SER A 483 -21.69 1.34 24.29
C SER A 483 -21.28 -0.14 24.43
N ALA A 484 -20.01 -0.44 24.13
CA ALA A 484 -19.44 -1.78 24.29
C ALA A 484 -18.94 -2.06 25.73
N GLY A 485 -19.10 -1.10 26.66
CA GLY A 485 -18.72 -1.24 28.06
C GLY A 485 -17.24 -0.95 28.36
N CYS A 486 -16.54 -0.36 27.39
CA CYS A 486 -15.15 0.07 27.59
C CYS A 486 -15.06 1.28 28.54
N LYS A 487 -13.92 1.40 29.20
CA LYS A 487 -13.57 2.47 30.15
C LYS A 487 -12.28 3.17 29.70
N ASN A 488 -11.97 4.29 30.34
CA ASN A 488 -10.75 5.07 30.10
C ASN A 488 -10.54 5.36 28.61
N ILE A 489 -11.61 5.73 27.92
CA ILE A 489 -11.62 6.00 26.49
C ILE A 489 -10.85 7.30 26.24
N THR A 490 -9.81 7.21 25.41
CA THR A 490 -8.92 8.33 25.10
C THR A 490 -8.87 8.53 23.58
N PRO A 491 -9.65 9.48 23.04
CA PRO A 491 -9.54 9.91 21.64
C PRO A 491 -8.20 10.63 21.41
N ARG A 492 -7.60 10.40 20.25
CA ARG A 492 -6.32 10.99 19.87
C ARG A 492 -6.29 11.37 18.41
N ASP A 493 -5.95 12.63 18.12
CA ASP A 493 -5.39 13.05 16.84
C ASP A 493 -3.85 12.92 16.93
N SER A 494 -3.26 12.15 16.03
CA SER A 494 -1.79 12.00 15.97
C SER A 494 -1.08 13.24 15.45
N GLY A 495 -1.78 14.12 14.74
CA GLY A 495 -1.19 15.27 14.04
C GLY A 495 -0.20 14.88 12.94
N GLN A 496 -0.19 13.61 12.52
CA GLN A 496 0.77 13.12 11.51
C GLN A 496 0.58 13.80 10.16
N ALA A 497 1.68 14.00 9.44
CA ALA A 497 1.65 14.48 8.08
C ALA A 497 1.00 13.44 7.13
N PRO A 498 0.46 13.88 5.97
CA PRO A 498 0.09 12.97 4.89
C PRO A 498 1.26 12.07 4.47
N GLY A 499 0.96 10.90 3.93
CA GLY A 499 1.95 9.94 3.44
C GLY A 499 2.38 8.88 4.46
N LEU A 500 2.25 9.13 5.76
CA LEU A 500 2.54 8.12 6.79
C LEU A 500 1.54 6.95 6.77
N ASP A 501 0.38 7.14 6.18
CA ASP A 501 -0.60 6.09 5.83
C ASP A 501 -0.08 5.09 4.77
N ILE A 502 0.94 5.50 3.99
CA ILE A 502 1.61 4.69 2.94
C ILE A 502 0.64 4.30 1.79
N HIS A 503 -0.39 5.11 1.56
CA HIS A 503 -1.44 4.89 0.56
C HIS A 503 -1.48 5.96 -0.53
N GLU A 504 -0.33 6.48 -0.94
CA GLU A 504 -0.25 7.54 -1.95
C GLU A 504 -0.84 7.08 -3.29
N MET A 505 -1.74 7.87 -3.85
CA MET A 505 -2.45 7.65 -5.11
C MET A 505 -2.51 8.94 -5.92
N GLY A 506 -2.92 8.84 -7.18
CA GLY A 506 -3.09 10.03 -8.03
C GLY A 506 -1.86 10.42 -8.85
N GLY A 507 -1.84 11.66 -9.30
CA GLY A 507 -0.80 12.21 -10.18
C GLY A 507 -0.90 11.79 -11.65
N VAL A 508 -1.56 10.66 -11.93
CA VAL A 508 -1.82 10.13 -13.29
C VAL A 508 -3.23 9.56 -13.31
N ARG A 509 -4.26 10.40 -13.30
CA ARG A 509 -5.64 9.92 -13.12
C ARG A 509 -6.29 9.36 -14.40
N MET A 510 -7.11 8.31 -14.23
CA MET A 510 -7.95 7.69 -15.26
C MET A 510 -9.19 8.54 -15.54
N GLY A 511 -9.72 8.50 -16.76
CA GLY A 511 -11.00 9.11 -17.10
C GLY A 511 -11.46 8.77 -18.51
N LYS A 512 -12.59 9.31 -18.92
CA LYS A 512 -13.19 9.10 -20.23
C LYS A 512 -12.74 10.14 -21.26
N ASP A 513 -12.36 11.32 -20.79
CA ASP A 513 -11.98 12.45 -21.62
C ASP A 513 -10.49 12.77 -21.46
N PRO A 514 -9.68 12.73 -22.53
CA PRO A 514 -8.26 13.03 -22.48
C PRO A 514 -7.93 14.48 -22.11
N LYS A 515 -8.91 15.40 -22.14
CA LYS A 515 -8.72 16.77 -21.66
C LYS A 515 -8.70 16.86 -20.12
N THR A 516 -9.35 15.90 -19.45
CA THR A 516 -9.50 15.89 -18.00
C THR A 516 -8.81 14.71 -17.32
N SER A 517 -8.18 13.83 -18.09
CA SER A 517 -7.49 12.64 -17.59
C SER A 517 -6.22 12.39 -18.39
N LEU A 518 -5.35 11.60 -17.81
CA LEU A 518 -4.16 11.09 -18.47
C LEU A 518 -4.38 9.67 -18.97
N LEU A 519 -5.40 8.96 -18.49
CA LEU A 519 -5.67 7.54 -18.67
C LEU A 519 -6.98 7.22 -19.34
N ASN A 520 -6.93 6.23 -20.23
CA ASN A 520 -8.14 5.56 -20.65
C ASN A 520 -8.54 4.43 -19.69
N LYS A 521 -9.68 3.78 -19.98
CA LYS A 521 -10.23 2.67 -19.18
C LYS A 521 -9.33 1.43 -19.08
N TRP A 522 -8.28 1.32 -19.88
CA TRP A 522 -7.35 0.19 -19.92
C TRP A 522 -6.01 0.50 -19.23
N ASN A 523 -5.92 1.62 -18.54
CA ASN A 523 -4.67 2.14 -17.96
C ASN A 523 -3.59 2.42 -19.03
N GLN A 524 -4.00 2.70 -20.27
CA GLN A 524 -3.08 2.94 -21.38
C GLN A 524 -2.67 4.42 -21.43
N LEU A 525 -1.49 4.68 -21.74
CA LEU A 525 -0.49 5.64 -21.45
C LEU A 525 -0.30 5.76 -19.99
N HIS A 526 -0.63 4.99 -19.08
CA HIS A 526 -0.99 5.54 -17.87
C HIS A 526 -1.16 4.45 -16.81
N ALA A 527 -1.02 4.73 -15.52
CA ALA A 527 -1.57 3.97 -14.42
C ALA A 527 -1.82 4.88 -13.22
N CYS A 528 -3.08 5.14 -12.79
CA CYS A 528 -3.45 5.49 -11.43
C CYS A 528 -4.95 5.72 -11.22
N MET A 529 -5.34 6.07 -10.01
CA MET A 529 -6.68 6.07 -9.49
C MET A 529 -7.37 7.43 -9.64
N VAL A 530 -8.69 7.43 -9.83
CA VAL A 530 -9.52 8.65 -9.85
C VAL A 530 -9.73 9.17 -8.44
N SER A 531 -9.96 8.28 -7.48
CA SER A 531 -10.15 8.57 -6.06
C SER A 531 -9.42 7.52 -5.23
N THR A 532 -9.31 7.73 -3.92
CA THR A 532 -8.64 6.79 -3.01
C THR A 532 -9.54 5.63 -2.61
N GLY A 533 -10.86 5.78 -2.73
CA GLY A 533 -11.80 4.89 -2.07
C GLY A 533 -11.66 4.96 -0.55
N ILE A 534 -12.53 4.27 0.18
CA ILE A 534 -12.45 4.23 1.65
C ILE A 534 -11.57 3.07 2.11
N GLN A 535 -11.49 1.99 1.33
CA GLN A 535 -10.76 0.77 1.67
C GLN A 535 -9.32 0.81 1.15
N ASN A 536 -8.47 -0.07 1.72
CA ASN A 536 -7.08 -0.22 1.31
C ASN A 536 -6.93 -0.46 -0.20
N PRO A 537 -6.05 0.28 -0.90
CA PRO A 537 -6.01 0.29 -2.37
C PRO A 537 -5.28 -0.91 -2.99
N SER A 538 -4.51 -1.69 -2.22
CA SER A 538 -3.59 -2.69 -2.75
C SER A 538 -4.28 -3.77 -3.60
N LEU A 539 -5.45 -4.27 -3.20
CA LEU A 539 -6.21 -5.26 -3.98
C LEU A 539 -6.66 -4.66 -5.33
N THR A 540 -7.11 -3.42 -5.33
CA THR A 540 -7.53 -2.68 -6.53
C THR A 540 -6.34 -2.45 -7.47
N PHE A 541 -5.16 -2.09 -6.96
CA PHE A 541 -3.95 -1.98 -7.78
C PHE A 541 -3.59 -3.30 -8.47
N MET A 542 -3.65 -4.42 -7.75
CA MET A 542 -3.38 -5.74 -8.31
C MET A 542 -4.39 -6.11 -9.41
N ALA A 543 -5.68 -5.90 -9.17
CA ALA A 543 -6.75 -6.19 -10.12
C ALA A 543 -6.68 -5.33 -11.39
N LEU A 544 -6.44 -4.03 -11.24
CA LEU A 544 -6.25 -3.10 -12.38
C LEU A 544 -5.02 -3.49 -13.20
N THR A 545 -3.92 -3.87 -12.56
CA THR A 545 -2.70 -4.27 -13.26
C THR A 545 -2.89 -5.58 -14.02
N ALA A 546 -3.51 -6.59 -13.41
CA ALA A 546 -3.79 -7.86 -14.09
C ALA A 546 -4.70 -7.63 -15.31
N ARG A 547 -5.74 -6.81 -15.17
CA ARG A 547 -6.64 -6.42 -16.26
C ARG A 547 -5.89 -5.70 -17.40
N ALA A 548 -5.05 -4.71 -17.06
CA ALA A 548 -4.28 -3.95 -18.04
C ALA A 548 -3.26 -4.81 -18.78
N ALA A 549 -2.57 -5.71 -18.07
CA ALA A 549 -1.60 -6.62 -18.69
C ALA A 549 -2.28 -7.60 -19.66
N ASN A 550 -3.45 -8.13 -19.29
CA ASN A 550 -4.22 -8.98 -20.20
C ASN A 550 -4.62 -8.24 -21.48
N TYR A 551 -5.16 -7.03 -21.35
CA TYR A 551 -5.51 -6.19 -22.50
C TYR A 551 -4.30 -5.88 -23.38
N ALA A 552 -3.17 -5.49 -22.81
CA ALA A 552 -1.95 -5.17 -23.57
C ALA A 552 -1.46 -6.37 -24.41
N VAL A 553 -1.51 -7.59 -23.85
CA VAL A 553 -1.14 -8.80 -24.59
C VAL A 553 -2.11 -9.09 -25.73
N GLU A 554 -3.41 -8.88 -25.53
CA GLU A 554 -4.40 -9.05 -26.58
C GLU A 554 -4.19 -8.05 -27.73
N GLU A 555 -3.92 -6.78 -27.41
CA GLU A 555 -3.65 -5.75 -28.42
C GLU A 555 -2.33 -6.02 -29.18
N LEU A 556 -1.30 -6.51 -28.49
CA LEU A 556 -0.05 -6.93 -29.14
C LEU A 556 -0.30 -8.07 -30.14
N LYS A 557 -1.10 -9.09 -29.76
CA LYS A 557 -1.46 -10.21 -30.66
C LYS A 557 -2.28 -9.77 -31.86
N ARG A 558 -3.06 -8.71 -31.74
CA ARG A 558 -3.82 -8.10 -32.84
C ARG A 558 -2.98 -7.18 -33.72
N GLY A 559 -1.73 -6.91 -33.37
CA GLY A 559 -0.85 -6.00 -34.10
C GLY A 559 -1.16 -4.51 -33.88
N ASN A 560 -1.86 -4.18 -32.81
CA ASN A 560 -2.22 -2.80 -32.45
C ASN A 560 -1.15 -2.09 -31.59
N LEU A 561 -0.12 -2.81 -31.13
CA LEU A 561 0.97 -2.30 -30.29
C LEU A 561 2.34 -2.50 -30.94
#